data_85f94cd6d987ed7854966f82cce4b0a6
#
_entry.id   85f94cd6d987ed7854966f82cce4b0a6
#
_cell.length_a   1.000
_cell.length_b   1.000
_cell.length_c   1.000
_cell.angle_alpha   90.00
_cell.angle_beta   90.00
_cell.angle_gamma   90.00
#
_symmetry.space_group_name_H-M   'P 1'
#
loop_
_entity.id
_entity.type
_entity.pdbx_description
1 polymer ?
#
loop_
_entity_poly.entity_id
_entity_poly.type
_entity_poly.pdbx_seq_one_letter_code
_entity_poly.pdbx_strand_id
1 'polypeptide(L)'
;MRVIEFLDTTLRDGEQTPGVNFSIKEKVTIAKQLEKWGISAIEAGFPAASPDSFEAVRQIAAAMTKTVVTGLARSVKSDIDACYEALKDAKYPQIHVFIATSPIHREFKLQKTKEEILVQITEHVSYARERFEVVEFSPEDATRTELEYLLEVVQTAVDAGATYINIPDTVGFTTPQHYGEIFRYLTTNVKSDREIIFSPHCHNDLGMAVANTLSAIKNGAGRVEGTINGIGERAGNAALEEVAVALEIRKDFYDVTSPIVLKETLNTSELVSRFSGIAIPRNKAVVGGNAFSHESGIHQDGVLKNPLTYEIITPELVGVKKNSLPLGKLSGRHAFVEKLKELDLYFEEGDVASLFARFKNLADKKEKITDADIRALVAGTEISNRDGFQFKDLRLDSQSDGSIQAQVIFINQNEEEVVVVESGKGSVEAVFNAIDQFFHQEISLERYHIDAITDGIDAQARVLVAVENKATETVFNASGIDFDVVKASAIAYIHANVMVQKENSGQIDKKLSEKDMPHI
;
A
#
# COMPACT_ATOMS: atom_id res chain seq x y z
N MET A 1 -10.31 5.15 -29.21
CA MET A 1 -10.15 5.59 -27.81
C MET A 1 -8.68 5.90 -27.55
N ARG A 2 -8.40 7.03 -26.93
CA ARG A 2 -7.05 7.42 -26.50
C ARG A 2 -6.65 6.58 -25.28
N VAL A 3 -5.38 6.16 -25.20
CA VAL A 3 -4.83 5.46 -24.02
C VAL A 3 -4.37 6.49 -23.01
N ILE A 4 -4.76 6.34 -21.75
CA ILE A 4 -4.26 7.16 -20.62
C ILE A 4 -3.17 6.38 -19.91
N GLU A 5 -1.99 6.96 -19.83
CA GLU A 5 -0.89 6.43 -19.03
C GLU A 5 -1.12 6.68 -17.54
N PHE A 6 -0.54 5.82 -16.69
CA PHE A 6 -0.57 5.95 -15.25
C PHE A 6 0.85 6.00 -14.69
N LEU A 7 1.19 7.08 -13.99
CA LEU A 7 2.40 7.21 -13.20
C LEU A 7 2.05 7.05 -11.72
N ASP A 8 2.62 6.04 -11.09
CA ASP A 8 2.49 5.83 -9.65
C ASP A 8 3.58 6.55 -8.88
N THR A 9 3.20 7.34 -7.89
CA THR A 9 4.10 8.07 -6.99
C THR A 9 4.05 7.55 -5.54
N THR A 10 3.50 6.35 -5.32
CA THR A 10 3.39 5.74 -3.98
C THR A 10 4.75 5.64 -3.28
N LEU A 11 5.82 5.32 -4.04
CA LEU A 11 7.16 5.12 -3.52
C LEU A 11 7.96 6.42 -3.29
N ARG A 12 7.42 7.56 -3.73
CA ARG A 12 8.01 8.88 -3.51
C ARG A 12 7.07 9.76 -2.69
N ASP A 13 5.95 10.25 -3.25
CA ASP A 13 4.99 11.13 -2.60
C ASP A 13 4.19 10.38 -1.52
N GLY A 14 3.80 9.14 -1.83
CA GLY A 14 3.13 8.26 -0.87
C GLY A 14 3.97 7.99 0.38
N GLU A 15 5.28 7.84 0.22
CA GLU A 15 6.19 7.66 1.36
C GLU A 15 6.33 8.93 2.23
N GLN A 16 5.95 10.11 1.73
CA GLN A 16 5.93 11.36 2.50
C GLN A 16 4.73 11.44 3.47
N THR A 17 3.86 10.44 3.50
CA THR A 17 2.83 10.33 4.53
C THR A 17 3.49 10.23 5.91
N PRO A 18 3.11 11.07 6.89
CA PRO A 18 3.66 10.97 8.25
C PRO A 18 3.53 9.56 8.83
N GLY A 19 4.66 8.96 9.24
CA GLY A 19 4.72 7.63 9.82
C GLY A 19 4.94 6.49 8.80
N VAL A 20 4.94 6.77 7.51
CA VAL A 20 5.27 5.77 6.47
C VAL A 20 6.78 5.78 6.19
N ASN A 21 7.36 4.60 6.16
CA ASN A 21 8.77 4.41 5.76
C ASN A 21 8.91 2.99 5.20
N PHE A 22 9.12 2.88 3.90
CA PHE A 22 9.31 1.59 3.23
C PHE A 22 10.78 1.19 3.21
N SER A 23 11.09 -0.02 3.62
CA SER A 23 12.40 -0.61 3.35
C SER A 23 12.63 -0.76 1.84
N ILE A 24 13.90 -0.89 1.41
CA ILE A 24 14.22 -1.09 -0.02
C ILE A 24 13.55 -2.37 -0.56
N LYS A 25 13.52 -3.46 0.22
CA LYS A 25 12.84 -4.72 -0.16
C LYS A 25 11.34 -4.51 -0.40
N GLU A 26 10.68 -3.74 0.46
CA GLU A 26 9.26 -3.41 0.31
C GLU A 26 8.99 -2.54 -0.91
N LYS A 27 9.84 -1.53 -1.16
CA LYS A 27 9.74 -0.69 -2.37
C LYS A 27 9.83 -1.53 -3.64
N VAL A 28 10.79 -2.45 -3.72
CA VAL A 28 10.92 -3.36 -4.87
C VAL A 28 9.70 -4.29 -4.98
N THR A 29 9.15 -4.77 -3.87
CA THR A 29 7.95 -5.60 -3.87
C THR A 29 6.73 -4.84 -4.35
N ILE A 30 6.51 -3.61 -3.86
CA ILE A 30 5.44 -2.73 -4.35
C ILE A 30 5.62 -2.44 -5.85
N ALA A 31 6.84 -2.10 -6.29
CA ALA A 31 7.12 -1.81 -7.69
C ALA A 31 6.77 -3.00 -8.62
N LYS A 32 7.12 -4.23 -8.22
CA LYS A 32 6.74 -5.45 -8.96
C LYS A 32 5.22 -5.65 -9.01
N GLN A 33 4.50 -5.37 -7.94
CA GLN A 33 3.04 -5.46 -7.93
C GLN A 33 2.42 -4.36 -8.80
N LEU A 34 2.97 -3.15 -8.79
CA LEU A 34 2.54 -2.06 -9.67
C LEU A 34 2.76 -2.42 -11.15
N GLU A 35 3.90 -3.02 -11.50
CA GLU A 35 4.12 -3.53 -12.86
C GLU A 35 3.10 -4.62 -13.25
N LYS A 36 2.74 -5.52 -12.31
CA LYS A 36 1.70 -6.53 -12.50
C LYS A 36 0.31 -5.91 -12.64
N TRP A 37 0.03 -4.85 -11.90
CA TRP A 37 -1.21 -4.07 -12.00
C TRP A 37 -1.32 -3.33 -13.34
N GLY A 38 -0.21 -3.18 -14.09
CA GLY A 38 -0.19 -2.60 -15.43
C GLY A 38 0.15 -1.11 -15.43
N ILE A 39 0.83 -0.61 -14.39
CA ILE A 39 1.27 0.78 -14.33
C ILE A 39 2.22 1.11 -15.50
N SER A 40 2.10 2.30 -16.09
CA SER A 40 2.94 2.75 -17.19
C SER A 40 4.32 3.21 -16.71
N ALA A 41 4.34 3.94 -15.59
CA ALA A 41 5.56 4.48 -14.98
C ALA A 41 5.48 4.47 -13.45
N ILE A 42 6.64 4.39 -12.80
CA ILE A 42 6.79 4.46 -11.33
C ILE A 42 7.78 5.56 -11.00
N GLU A 43 7.38 6.50 -10.16
CA GLU A 43 8.31 7.45 -9.54
C GLU A 43 8.92 6.78 -8.29
N ALA A 44 10.13 6.25 -8.46
CA ALA A 44 10.75 5.33 -7.53
C ALA A 44 11.33 6.00 -6.28
N GLY A 45 11.54 7.33 -6.33
CA GLY A 45 12.07 8.10 -5.22
C GLY A 45 12.79 9.37 -5.64
N PHE A 46 13.55 9.95 -4.69
CA PHE A 46 14.37 11.14 -4.86
C PHE A 46 15.85 10.79 -4.60
N PRO A 47 16.63 10.38 -5.63
CA PRO A 47 17.99 9.86 -5.44
C PRO A 47 18.94 10.81 -4.71
N ALA A 48 18.80 12.11 -4.90
CA ALA A 48 19.63 13.12 -4.23
C ALA A 48 19.33 13.33 -2.74
N ALA A 49 18.22 12.77 -2.22
CA ALA A 49 17.79 12.98 -0.84
C ALA A 49 18.65 12.21 0.18
N SER A 50 19.03 10.96 -0.14
CA SER A 50 19.85 10.11 0.73
C SER A 50 20.47 8.94 -0.03
N PRO A 51 21.53 8.30 0.51
CA PRO A 51 22.08 7.07 -0.05
C PRO A 51 21.05 5.95 -0.18
N ASP A 52 20.15 5.78 0.79
CA ASP A 52 19.11 4.76 0.77
C ASP A 52 18.08 5.04 -0.33
N SER A 53 17.69 6.31 -0.53
CA SER A 53 16.80 6.69 -1.64
C SER A 53 17.46 6.43 -2.99
N PHE A 54 18.74 6.73 -3.13
CA PHE A 54 19.51 6.42 -4.34
C PHE A 54 19.50 4.90 -4.63
N GLU A 55 19.83 4.09 -3.62
CA GLU A 55 19.90 2.64 -3.75
C GLU A 55 18.53 2.02 -4.03
N ALA A 56 17.47 2.52 -3.39
CA ALA A 56 16.10 2.10 -3.67
C ALA A 56 15.72 2.31 -5.14
N VAL A 57 15.96 3.52 -5.68
CA VAL A 57 15.70 3.83 -7.09
C VAL A 57 16.49 2.90 -8.01
N ARG A 58 17.79 2.66 -7.72
CA ARG A 58 18.65 1.77 -8.50
C ARG A 58 18.12 0.33 -8.50
N GLN A 59 17.69 -0.20 -7.35
CA GLN A 59 17.15 -1.58 -7.25
C GLN A 59 15.80 -1.72 -7.93
N ILE A 60 14.92 -0.73 -7.81
CA ILE A 60 13.64 -0.71 -8.53
C ILE A 60 13.92 -0.70 -10.04
N ALA A 61 14.81 0.19 -10.52
CA ALA A 61 15.19 0.27 -11.93
C ALA A 61 15.67 -1.07 -12.48
N ALA A 62 16.52 -1.78 -11.73
CA ALA A 62 17.01 -3.09 -12.11
C ALA A 62 15.94 -4.19 -12.10
N ALA A 63 14.89 -4.04 -11.28
CA ALA A 63 13.83 -5.03 -11.15
C ALA A 63 12.71 -4.89 -12.19
N MET A 64 12.50 -3.71 -12.78
CA MET A 64 11.44 -3.46 -13.74
C MET A 64 11.79 -3.99 -15.14
N THR A 65 10.79 -4.62 -15.77
CA THR A 65 10.99 -5.28 -17.09
C THR A 65 10.32 -4.56 -18.24
N LYS A 66 9.23 -3.87 -17.99
CA LYS A 66 8.41 -3.16 -18.98
C LYS A 66 7.91 -1.79 -18.53
N THR A 67 7.99 -1.49 -17.24
CA THR A 67 7.53 -0.23 -16.64
C THR A 67 8.63 0.82 -16.71
N VAL A 68 8.28 2.05 -17.04
CA VAL A 68 9.19 3.20 -16.98
C VAL A 68 9.52 3.49 -15.52
N VAL A 69 10.78 3.75 -15.21
CA VAL A 69 11.22 4.16 -13.87
C VAL A 69 11.70 5.60 -13.92
N THR A 70 11.08 6.45 -13.10
CA THR A 70 11.46 7.84 -12.98
C THR A 70 12.02 8.17 -11.61
N GLY A 71 12.95 9.10 -11.57
CA GLY A 71 13.49 9.69 -10.35
C GLY A 71 13.19 11.17 -10.30
N LEU A 72 12.82 11.68 -9.11
CA LEU A 72 12.58 13.09 -8.88
C LEU A 72 13.89 13.85 -8.71
N ALA A 73 13.99 15.05 -9.31
CA ALA A 73 15.12 15.96 -9.20
C ALA A 73 14.63 17.40 -9.04
N ARG A 74 15.19 18.14 -8.09
CA ARG A 74 15.07 19.60 -8.12
C ARG A 74 15.77 20.11 -9.38
N SER A 75 15.38 21.32 -9.82
CA SER A 75 16.03 22.02 -10.93
C SER A 75 17.44 22.49 -10.52
N VAL A 76 18.35 21.51 -10.29
CA VAL A 76 19.79 21.70 -10.01
C VAL A 76 20.59 20.52 -10.56
N LYS A 77 21.80 20.78 -11.10
CA LYS A 77 22.61 19.77 -11.79
C LYS A 77 22.95 18.55 -10.93
N SER A 78 23.30 18.77 -9.67
CA SER A 78 23.64 17.67 -8.74
C SER A 78 22.52 16.65 -8.55
N ASP A 79 21.26 17.09 -8.53
CA ASP A 79 20.10 16.20 -8.38
C ASP A 79 19.86 15.43 -9.69
N ILE A 80 20.02 16.11 -10.84
CA ILE A 80 19.91 15.51 -12.17
C ILE A 80 20.98 14.43 -12.36
N ASP A 81 22.23 14.72 -11.95
CA ASP A 81 23.34 13.75 -12.01
C ASP A 81 23.07 12.55 -11.08
N ALA A 82 22.56 12.77 -9.86
CA ALA A 82 22.17 11.68 -8.95
C ALA A 82 21.07 10.79 -9.55
N CYS A 83 20.06 11.37 -10.20
CA CYS A 83 19.04 10.62 -10.92
C CYS A 83 19.63 9.82 -12.08
N TYR A 84 20.55 10.41 -12.86
CA TYR A 84 21.19 9.73 -13.97
C TYR A 84 21.99 8.51 -13.48
N GLU A 85 22.81 8.69 -12.45
CA GLU A 85 23.60 7.58 -11.89
C GLU A 85 22.73 6.46 -11.31
N ALA A 86 21.58 6.78 -10.68
CA ALA A 86 20.66 5.79 -10.15
C ALA A 86 19.88 5.04 -11.25
N LEU A 87 19.64 5.68 -12.40
CA LEU A 87 18.77 5.16 -13.47
C LEU A 87 19.52 4.73 -14.73
N LYS A 88 20.83 4.93 -14.83
CA LYS A 88 21.59 4.67 -16.06
C LYS A 88 21.50 3.24 -16.59
N ASP A 89 21.27 2.28 -15.70
CA ASP A 89 21.12 0.86 -16.04
C ASP A 89 19.64 0.44 -16.17
N ALA A 90 18.68 1.38 -16.01
CA ALA A 90 17.27 1.11 -16.19
C ALA A 90 16.94 0.83 -17.67
N LYS A 91 16.01 -0.10 -17.90
CA LYS A 91 15.58 -0.41 -19.27
C LYS A 91 14.82 0.75 -19.93
N TYR A 92 14.01 1.45 -19.14
CA TYR A 92 13.20 2.58 -19.57
C TYR A 92 13.33 3.72 -18.55
N PRO A 93 14.46 4.48 -18.56
CA PRO A 93 14.68 5.56 -17.62
C PRO A 93 13.92 6.83 -18.02
N GLN A 94 13.39 7.53 -17.06
CA GLN A 94 12.81 8.87 -17.19
C GLN A 94 13.29 9.72 -16.01
N ILE A 95 13.42 11.03 -16.19
CA ILE A 95 13.67 11.98 -15.12
C ILE A 95 12.50 12.93 -14.96
N HIS A 96 12.18 13.26 -13.71
CA HIS A 96 11.18 14.26 -13.34
C HIS A 96 11.86 15.47 -12.68
N VAL A 97 11.92 16.59 -13.37
CA VAL A 97 12.53 17.84 -12.90
C VAL A 97 11.45 18.81 -12.44
N PHE A 98 11.61 19.46 -11.30
CA PHE A 98 10.63 20.41 -10.81
C PHE A 98 11.26 21.69 -10.25
N ILE A 99 10.50 22.78 -10.35
CA ILE A 99 10.76 24.06 -9.68
C ILE A 99 9.44 24.76 -9.38
N ALA A 100 9.34 25.42 -8.23
CA ALA A 100 8.14 26.14 -7.85
C ALA A 100 7.97 27.44 -8.65
N THR A 101 6.71 27.78 -9.00
CA THR A 101 6.41 28.90 -9.89
C THR A 101 5.39 29.90 -9.36
N SER A 102 4.63 29.55 -8.30
CA SER A 102 3.62 30.44 -7.73
C SER A 102 4.23 31.67 -7.04
N PRO A 103 3.50 32.78 -6.93
CA PRO A 103 3.98 34.02 -6.28
C PRO A 103 4.53 33.76 -4.88
N ILE A 104 3.81 33.03 -4.06
CA ILE A 104 4.21 32.75 -2.68
C ILE A 104 5.51 31.93 -2.61
N HIS A 105 5.71 30.96 -3.52
CA HIS A 105 6.94 30.20 -3.55
C HIS A 105 8.11 31.00 -4.12
N ARG A 106 7.87 31.83 -5.12
CA ARG A 106 8.91 32.74 -5.68
C ARG A 106 9.41 33.70 -4.62
N GLU A 107 8.51 34.30 -3.83
CA GLU A 107 8.84 35.29 -2.83
C GLU A 107 9.51 34.67 -1.58
N PHE A 108 8.90 33.63 -0.99
CA PHE A 108 9.32 33.15 0.32
C PHE A 108 10.25 31.93 0.27
N LYS A 109 10.08 31.02 -0.69
CA LYS A 109 10.86 29.79 -0.79
C LYS A 109 12.11 29.95 -1.66
N LEU A 110 11.95 30.50 -2.86
CA LEU A 110 13.02 30.57 -3.85
C LEU A 110 13.77 31.91 -3.83
N GLN A 111 13.09 33.00 -3.49
CA GLN A 111 13.59 34.38 -3.55
C GLN A 111 14.12 34.71 -4.95
N LYS A 112 13.32 34.37 -5.99
CA LYS A 112 13.65 34.51 -7.40
C LYS A 112 12.57 35.25 -8.18
N THR A 113 13.01 35.99 -9.20
CA THR A 113 12.12 36.61 -10.19
C THR A 113 11.58 35.56 -11.18
N LYS A 114 10.57 35.94 -11.95
CA LYS A 114 10.02 35.11 -13.04
C LYS A 114 11.09 34.74 -14.06
N GLU A 115 11.89 35.73 -14.46
CA GLU A 115 12.94 35.63 -15.47
C GLU A 115 14.05 34.66 -14.99
N GLU A 116 14.47 34.76 -13.72
CA GLU A 116 15.49 33.86 -13.13
C GLU A 116 15.00 32.41 -13.13
N ILE A 117 13.70 32.18 -12.88
CA ILE A 117 13.11 30.84 -12.94
C ILE A 117 13.08 30.29 -14.36
N LEU A 118 12.69 31.11 -15.35
CA LEU A 118 12.70 30.70 -16.77
C LEU A 118 14.12 30.34 -17.27
N VAL A 119 15.11 31.10 -16.87
CA VAL A 119 16.53 30.78 -17.16
C VAL A 119 16.92 29.45 -16.52
N GLN A 120 16.55 29.24 -15.25
CA GLN A 120 16.85 28.01 -14.54
C GLN A 120 16.14 26.80 -15.17
N ILE A 121 14.89 26.92 -15.62
CA ILE A 121 14.16 25.88 -16.34
C ILE A 121 14.90 25.52 -17.61
N THR A 122 15.23 26.53 -18.45
CA THR A 122 15.95 26.30 -19.70
C THR A 122 17.27 25.57 -19.48
N GLU A 123 18.08 26.02 -18.51
CA GLU A 123 19.36 25.40 -18.21
C GLU A 123 19.23 23.95 -17.76
N HIS A 124 18.35 23.67 -16.77
CA HIS A 124 18.32 22.37 -16.13
C HIS A 124 17.48 21.34 -16.88
N VAL A 125 16.40 21.75 -17.57
CA VAL A 125 15.66 20.85 -18.45
C VAL A 125 16.51 20.44 -19.65
N SER A 126 17.24 21.37 -20.27
CA SER A 126 18.20 21.04 -21.34
C SER A 126 19.30 20.11 -20.84
N TYR A 127 19.85 20.37 -19.66
CA TYR A 127 20.85 19.51 -19.04
C TYR A 127 20.34 18.10 -18.74
N ALA A 128 19.08 17.98 -18.30
CA ALA A 128 18.42 16.69 -18.13
C ALA A 128 18.22 15.98 -19.47
N ARG A 129 17.83 16.72 -20.51
CA ARG A 129 17.61 16.19 -21.87
C ARG A 129 18.88 15.63 -22.51
N GLU A 130 20.05 16.15 -22.17
CA GLU A 130 21.33 15.59 -22.61
C GLU A 130 21.61 14.17 -22.06
N ARG A 131 20.97 13.79 -20.95
CA ARG A 131 21.17 12.53 -20.22
C ARG A 131 20.02 11.55 -20.37
N PHE A 132 18.81 12.05 -20.53
CA PHE A 132 17.59 11.26 -20.61
C PHE A 132 16.86 11.53 -21.92
N GLU A 133 16.38 10.47 -22.54
CA GLU A 133 15.53 10.59 -23.72
C GLU A 133 14.14 11.14 -23.35
N VAL A 134 13.64 10.83 -22.15
CA VAL A 134 12.35 11.29 -21.65
C VAL A 134 12.55 12.17 -20.43
N VAL A 135 12.08 13.41 -20.52
CA VAL A 135 12.13 14.40 -19.44
C VAL A 135 10.71 14.84 -19.12
N GLU A 136 10.34 14.70 -17.87
CA GLU A 136 9.13 15.26 -17.28
C GLU A 136 9.48 16.53 -16.51
N PHE A 137 8.63 17.54 -16.63
CA PHE A 137 8.80 18.80 -15.92
C PHE A 137 7.53 19.20 -15.16
N SER A 138 7.71 19.64 -13.91
CA SER A 138 6.64 20.16 -13.04
C SER A 138 6.90 21.60 -12.59
N PRO A 139 6.00 22.54 -12.92
CA PRO A 139 5.91 23.82 -12.23
C PRO A 139 5.22 23.62 -10.87
N GLU A 140 5.98 23.37 -9.81
CA GLU A 140 5.42 23.16 -8.46
C GLU A 140 4.48 24.32 -8.08
N ASP A 141 3.31 23.97 -7.51
CA ASP A 141 2.24 24.90 -7.18
C ASP A 141 1.61 25.61 -8.40
N ALA A 142 1.44 24.85 -9.47
CA ALA A 142 0.93 25.34 -10.75
C ALA A 142 -0.46 25.99 -10.65
N THR A 143 -1.33 25.44 -9.81
CA THR A 143 -2.73 25.90 -9.66
C THR A 143 -2.84 27.28 -9.01
N ARG A 144 -1.80 27.73 -8.30
CA ARG A 144 -1.69 29.09 -7.73
C ARG A 144 -0.74 29.99 -8.48
N THR A 145 -0.16 29.50 -9.60
CA THR A 145 0.66 30.30 -10.52
C THR A 145 -0.25 31.09 -11.46
N GLU A 146 0.12 32.33 -11.78
CA GLU A 146 -0.62 33.17 -12.74
C GLU A 146 -0.68 32.46 -14.10
N LEU A 147 -1.86 32.37 -14.69
CA LEU A 147 -2.11 31.50 -15.85
C LEU A 147 -1.24 31.81 -17.08
N GLU A 148 -1.04 33.08 -17.36
CA GLU A 148 -0.17 33.52 -18.47
C GLU A 148 1.30 33.15 -18.19
N TYR A 149 1.77 33.32 -16.96
CA TYR A 149 3.11 32.94 -16.57
C TYR A 149 3.27 31.41 -16.53
N LEU A 150 2.25 30.67 -16.12
CA LEU A 150 2.25 29.21 -16.19
C LEU A 150 2.41 28.73 -17.64
N LEU A 151 1.75 29.37 -18.61
CA LEU A 151 1.94 29.05 -20.02
C LEU A 151 3.38 29.32 -20.45
N GLU A 152 3.97 30.45 -20.07
CA GLU A 152 5.36 30.81 -20.38
C GLU A 152 6.35 29.79 -19.79
N VAL A 153 6.14 29.39 -18.52
CA VAL A 153 6.92 28.36 -17.84
C VAL A 153 6.86 27.01 -18.55
N VAL A 154 5.66 26.58 -18.91
CA VAL A 154 5.44 25.29 -19.60
C VAL A 154 6.05 25.34 -21.01
N GLN A 155 5.87 26.45 -21.76
CA GLN A 155 6.47 26.59 -23.07
C GLN A 155 8.00 26.56 -22.98
N THR A 156 8.59 27.26 -22.01
CA THR A 156 10.03 27.26 -21.78
C THR A 156 10.57 25.85 -21.52
N ALA A 157 9.87 25.05 -20.70
CA ALA A 157 10.26 23.66 -20.43
C ALA A 157 10.15 22.77 -21.67
N VAL A 158 9.09 22.94 -22.48
CA VAL A 158 8.88 22.21 -23.72
C VAL A 158 9.99 22.56 -24.73
N ASP A 159 10.31 23.84 -24.89
CA ASP A 159 11.38 24.32 -25.78
C ASP A 159 12.76 23.81 -25.34
N ALA A 160 12.98 23.68 -24.02
CA ALA A 160 14.19 23.10 -23.43
C ALA A 160 14.29 21.58 -23.56
N GLY A 161 13.20 20.89 -23.96
CA GLY A 161 13.23 19.45 -24.25
C GLY A 161 12.32 18.55 -23.43
N ALA A 162 11.51 19.08 -22.51
CA ALA A 162 10.52 18.29 -21.81
C ALA A 162 9.45 17.76 -22.78
N THR A 163 9.04 16.50 -22.58
CA THR A 163 7.98 15.83 -23.36
C THR A 163 6.78 15.45 -22.50
N TYR A 164 6.96 15.40 -21.20
CA TYR A 164 5.88 15.26 -20.21
C TYR A 164 5.81 16.53 -19.37
N ILE A 165 4.61 17.06 -19.20
CA ILE A 165 4.34 18.25 -18.40
C ILE A 165 3.31 17.89 -17.34
N ASN A 166 3.77 17.82 -16.12
CA ASN A 166 2.94 17.65 -14.95
C ASN A 166 2.43 19.01 -14.46
N ILE A 167 1.17 19.10 -14.11
CA ILE A 167 0.52 20.31 -13.58
C ILE A 167 0.07 20.02 -12.14
N PRO A 168 0.89 20.30 -11.11
CA PRO A 168 0.56 19.93 -9.76
C PRO A 168 -0.40 20.92 -9.08
N ASP A 169 -1.46 20.36 -8.50
CA ASP A 169 -2.29 21.00 -7.48
C ASP A 169 -1.69 20.69 -6.10
N THR A 170 -0.56 21.31 -5.82
CA THR A 170 0.36 20.97 -4.71
C THR A 170 -0.29 21.07 -3.33
N VAL A 171 -1.29 21.92 -3.16
CA VAL A 171 -1.98 22.12 -1.88
C VAL A 171 -3.46 21.74 -1.94
N GLY A 172 -3.89 21.02 -2.98
CA GLY A 172 -5.28 20.60 -3.14
C GLY A 172 -6.27 21.78 -3.18
N PHE A 173 -5.87 22.87 -3.82
CA PHE A 173 -6.57 24.17 -3.81
C PHE A 173 -7.70 24.24 -4.82
N THR A 174 -7.57 23.55 -5.96
CA THR A 174 -8.44 23.79 -7.11
C THR A 174 -9.72 22.92 -7.08
N THR A 175 -10.67 23.30 -7.91
CA THR A 175 -11.92 22.56 -8.15
C THR A 175 -11.86 21.87 -9.52
N PRO A 176 -12.67 20.84 -9.79
CA PRO A 176 -12.65 20.12 -11.06
C PRO A 176 -12.85 21.03 -12.28
N GLN A 177 -13.76 22.01 -12.19
CA GLN A 177 -13.97 22.94 -13.28
C GLN A 177 -12.74 23.81 -13.55
N HIS A 178 -12.20 24.45 -12.51
CA HIS A 178 -11.04 25.33 -12.63
C HIS A 178 -9.80 24.57 -13.13
N TYR A 179 -9.58 23.37 -12.60
CA TYR A 179 -8.44 22.54 -13.02
C TYR A 179 -8.56 22.09 -14.47
N GLY A 180 -9.76 21.70 -14.91
CA GLY A 180 -10.04 21.40 -16.31
C GLY A 180 -9.83 22.61 -17.24
N GLU A 181 -10.17 23.82 -16.80
CA GLU A 181 -9.91 25.07 -17.56
C GLU A 181 -8.41 25.33 -17.73
N ILE A 182 -7.59 25.10 -16.68
CA ILE A 182 -6.12 25.19 -16.77
C ILE A 182 -5.59 24.21 -17.82
N PHE A 183 -6.01 22.94 -17.77
CA PHE A 183 -5.59 21.93 -18.75
C PHE A 183 -5.98 22.32 -20.17
N ARG A 184 -7.23 22.69 -20.38
CA ARG A 184 -7.70 23.12 -21.69
C ARG A 184 -6.91 24.33 -22.22
N TYR A 185 -6.60 25.29 -21.35
CA TYR A 185 -5.82 26.47 -21.72
C TYR A 185 -4.40 26.06 -22.14
N LEU A 186 -3.70 25.27 -21.36
CA LEU A 186 -2.33 24.84 -21.66
C LEU A 186 -2.26 23.96 -22.91
N THR A 187 -3.10 22.94 -23.00
CA THR A 187 -3.11 22.01 -24.15
C THR A 187 -3.47 22.70 -25.48
N THR A 188 -4.17 23.84 -25.41
CA THR A 188 -4.53 24.61 -26.61
C THR A 188 -3.43 25.60 -27.02
N ASN A 189 -2.70 26.16 -26.05
CA ASN A 189 -1.79 27.28 -26.30
C ASN A 189 -0.30 26.89 -26.37
N VAL A 190 0.10 25.78 -25.74
CA VAL A 190 1.48 25.26 -25.83
C VAL A 190 1.75 24.78 -27.26
N LYS A 191 2.87 25.22 -27.82
CA LYS A 191 3.30 24.89 -29.19
C LYS A 191 4.48 23.93 -29.14
N SER A 192 4.45 22.91 -29.97
CA SER A 192 5.56 21.96 -30.10
C SER A 192 5.47 21.21 -31.42
N ASP A 193 6.61 20.88 -32.01
CA ASP A 193 6.72 19.96 -33.14
C ASP A 193 6.76 18.49 -32.68
N ARG A 194 6.81 18.26 -31.35
CA ARG A 194 6.79 16.95 -30.71
C ARG A 194 5.47 16.73 -29.99
N GLU A 195 5.09 15.48 -29.78
CA GLU A 195 3.99 15.16 -28.90
C GLU A 195 4.34 15.52 -27.45
N ILE A 196 3.47 16.29 -26.81
CA ILE A 196 3.59 16.67 -25.40
C ILE A 196 2.45 16.04 -24.63
N ILE A 197 2.79 15.28 -23.60
CA ILE A 197 1.83 14.61 -22.73
C ILE A 197 1.68 15.42 -21.44
N PHE A 198 0.46 15.90 -21.21
CA PHE A 198 0.10 16.59 -19.97
C PHE A 198 -0.38 15.60 -18.92
N SER A 199 0.03 15.82 -17.67
CA SER A 199 -0.28 14.97 -16.52
C SER A 199 -0.84 15.79 -15.35
N PRO A 200 -2.02 15.46 -14.76
CA PRO A 200 -2.46 16.01 -13.50
C PRO A 200 -1.76 15.30 -12.33
N HIS A 201 -1.39 16.09 -11.32
CA HIS A 201 -0.96 15.62 -10.01
C HIS A 201 -1.75 16.39 -8.94
N CYS A 202 -2.61 15.72 -8.19
CA CYS A 202 -3.58 16.39 -7.31
C CYS A 202 -3.45 15.90 -5.88
N HIS A 203 -3.23 16.84 -4.93
CA HIS A 203 -3.42 16.59 -3.51
C HIS A 203 -4.90 16.71 -3.12
N ASN A 204 -5.28 16.08 -2.00
CA ASN A 204 -6.68 15.82 -1.65
C ASN A 204 -7.19 16.69 -0.50
N ASP A 205 -6.59 17.84 -0.26
CA ASP A 205 -6.89 18.71 0.90
C ASP A 205 -8.36 19.15 0.94
N LEU A 206 -8.98 19.36 -0.21
CA LEU A 206 -10.42 19.67 -0.33
C LEU A 206 -11.28 18.44 -0.68
N GLY A 207 -10.71 17.22 -0.71
CA GLY A 207 -11.43 16.00 -1.07
C GLY A 207 -11.77 15.88 -2.56
N MET A 208 -11.06 16.58 -3.44
CA MET A 208 -11.37 16.67 -4.86
C MET A 208 -10.30 16.08 -5.78
N ALA A 209 -9.25 15.46 -5.25
CA ALA A 209 -8.10 15.03 -6.05
C ALA A 209 -8.49 14.12 -7.23
N VAL A 210 -9.30 13.09 -7.00
CA VAL A 210 -9.78 12.17 -8.05
C VAL A 210 -10.66 12.92 -9.06
N ALA A 211 -11.55 13.78 -8.61
CA ALA A 211 -12.44 14.56 -9.47
C ALA A 211 -11.66 15.56 -10.34
N ASN A 212 -10.62 16.22 -9.76
CA ASN A 212 -9.72 17.10 -10.49
C ASN A 212 -8.95 16.32 -11.57
N THR A 213 -8.38 15.15 -11.22
CA THR A 213 -7.67 14.27 -12.17
C THR A 213 -8.57 13.87 -13.34
N LEU A 214 -9.81 13.45 -13.07
CA LEU A 214 -10.77 13.07 -14.09
C LEU A 214 -11.18 14.26 -14.98
N SER A 215 -11.26 15.45 -14.40
CA SER A 215 -11.52 16.69 -15.16
C SER A 215 -10.35 17.03 -16.10
N ALA A 216 -9.10 16.84 -15.65
CA ALA A 216 -7.91 17.04 -16.50
C ALA A 216 -7.90 16.08 -17.69
N ILE A 217 -8.25 14.79 -17.49
CA ILE A 217 -8.36 13.81 -18.59
C ILE A 217 -9.36 14.28 -19.65
N LYS A 218 -10.51 14.79 -19.23
CA LYS A 218 -11.56 15.30 -20.13
C LYS A 218 -11.08 16.53 -20.92
N ASN A 219 -10.13 17.27 -20.37
CA ASN A 219 -9.56 18.50 -20.96
C ASN A 219 -8.15 18.30 -21.54
N GLY A 220 -7.76 17.07 -21.90
CA GLY A 220 -6.59 16.82 -22.72
C GLY A 220 -5.41 16.11 -22.04
N ALA A 221 -5.46 15.83 -20.73
CA ALA A 221 -4.40 15.06 -20.09
C ALA A 221 -4.24 13.67 -20.72
N GLY A 222 -3.00 13.26 -20.99
CA GLY A 222 -2.64 11.96 -21.58
C GLY A 222 -2.08 10.96 -20.58
N ARG A 223 -1.64 11.45 -19.43
CA ARG A 223 -1.18 10.65 -18.27
C ARG A 223 -1.93 11.10 -17.02
N VAL A 224 -1.98 10.28 -15.99
CA VAL A 224 -2.42 10.64 -14.64
C VAL A 224 -1.37 10.24 -13.63
N GLU A 225 -1.24 11.01 -12.57
CA GLU A 225 -0.35 10.75 -11.43
C GLU A 225 -1.14 10.67 -10.15
N GLY A 226 -0.66 9.86 -9.24
CA GLY A 226 -1.25 9.67 -7.92
C GLY A 226 -0.61 8.52 -7.19
N THR A 227 -1.28 8.08 -6.14
CA THR A 227 -0.78 6.99 -5.29
C THR A 227 -1.83 5.92 -5.11
N ILE A 228 -1.40 4.71 -4.81
CA ILE A 228 -2.32 3.66 -4.36
C ILE A 228 -2.90 4.06 -3.01
N ASN A 229 -4.20 3.88 -2.84
CA ASN A 229 -4.99 4.27 -1.67
C ASN A 229 -5.05 5.78 -1.42
N GLY A 230 -4.47 6.60 -2.29
CA GLY A 230 -4.42 8.04 -2.13
C GLY A 230 -3.51 8.50 -0.98
N ILE A 231 -2.53 7.71 -0.54
CA ILE A 231 -1.59 8.10 0.52
C ILE A 231 -0.70 9.27 0.08
N GLY A 232 -0.14 10.03 1.02
CA GLY A 232 0.72 11.17 0.75
C GLY A 232 0.69 12.20 1.88
N GLU A 233 1.34 13.32 1.67
CA GLU A 233 1.33 14.42 2.65
C GLU A 233 -0.10 14.92 2.94
N ARG A 234 -0.32 15.37 4.18
CA ARG A 234 -1.59 15.97 4.66
C ARG A 234 -2.79 15.05 4.43
N ALA A 235 -3.66 15.37 3.44
CA ALA A 235 -4.85 14.56 3.09
C ALA A 235 -4.57 13.53 1.96
N GLY A 236 -3.32 13.43 1.50
CA GLY A 236 -2.89 12.50 0.48
C GLY A 236 -3.09 12.99 -0.95
N ASN A 237 -3.04 12.07 -1.89
CA ASN A 237 -3.08 12.27 -3.34
C ASN A 237 -4.36 11.76 -3.98
N ALA A 238 -4.49 11.92 -5.29
CA ALA A 238 -5.48 11.18 -6.07
C ALA A 238 -5.22 9.68 -5.96
N ALA A 239 -6.26 8.92 -5.61
CA ALA A 239 -6.21 7.47 -5.53
C ALA A 239 -6.27 6.86 -6.93
N LEU A 240 -5.19 6.23 -7.39
CA LEU A 240 -5.08 5.71 -8.76
C LEU A 240 -6.08 4.60 -9.05
N GLU A 241 -6.40 3.76 -8.06
CA GLU A 241 -7.42 2.73 -8.19
C GLU A 241 -8.81 3.31 -8.46
N GLU A 242 -9.14 4.45 -7.84
CA GLU A 242 -10.42 5.13 -8.05
C GLU A 242 -10.48 5.74 -9.45
N VAL A 243 -9.38 6.37 -9.91
CA VAL A 243 -9.28 6.90 -11.28
C VAL A 243 -9.41 5.78 -12.31
N ALA A 244 -8.68 4.69 -12.15
CA ALA A 244 -8.68 3.57 -13.09
C ALA A 244 -10.08 2.94 -13.24
N VAL A 245 -10.76 2.70 -12.12
CA VAL A 245 -12.13 2.15 -12.13
C VAL A 245 -13.14 3.15 -12.71
N ALA A 246 -13.02 4.45 -12.37
CA ALA A 246 -13.91 5.47 -12.93
C ALA A 246 -13.81 5.54 -14.47
N LEU A 247 -12.59 5.46 -15.03
CA LEU A 247 -12.37 5.44 -16.47
C LEU A 247 -12.96 4.19 -17.14
N GLU A 248 -12.85 3.03 -16.50
CA GLU A 248 -13.43 1.78 -17.00
C GLU A 248 -14.96 1.82 -17.01
N ILE A 249 -15.57 2.21 -15.88
CA ILE A 249 -17.03 2.25 -15.73
C ILE A 249 -17.66 3.33 -16.62
N ARG A 250 -16.98 4.45 -16.82
CA ARG A 250 -17.47 5.60 -17.57
C ARG A 250 -16.73 5.80 -18.89
N LYS A 251 -16.38 4.68 -19.57
CA LYS A 251 -15.85 4.71 -20.95
C LYS A 251 -16.74 5.49 -21.92
N ASP A 252 -18.06 5.39 -21.72
CA ASP A 252 -19.05 6.14 -22.46
C ASP A 252 -18.83 7.66 -22.43
N PHE A 253 -18.37 8.15 -21.30
CA PHE A 253 -18.20 9.58 -21.04
C PHE A 253 -16.77 10.08 -21.33
N TYR A 254 -15.73 9.31 -20.94
CA TYR A 254 -14.33 9.74 -21.08
C TYR A 254 -13.74 9.42 -22.45
N ASP A 255 -14.24 8.40 -23.15
CA ASP A 255 -13.74 7.90 -24.45
C ASP A 255 -12.23 7.57 -24.42
N VAL A 256 -11.79 6.94 -23.35
CA VAL A 256 -10.39 6.56 -23.12
C VAL A 256 -10.29 5.10 -22.67
N THR A 257 -9.07 4.56 -22.71
CA THR A 257 -8.69 3.28 -22.14
C THR A 257 -7.46 3.44 -21.27
N SER A 258 -7.19 2.47 -20.40
CA SER A 258 -5.98 2.41 -19.57
C SER A 258 -5.33 1.03 -19.65
N PRO A 259 -4.01 0.93 -19.39
CA PRO A 259 -3.31 -0.36 -19.34
C PRO A 259 -3.56 -1.13 -18.03
N ILE A 260 -4.30 -0.56 -17.08
CA ILE A 260 -4.48 -1.09 -15.73
C ILE A 260 -5.23 -2.42 -15.75
N VAL A 261 -4.67 -3.42 -15.09
CA VAL A 261 -5.26 -4.74 -14.87
C VAL A 261 -6.12 -4.68 -13.62
N LEU A 262 -7.37 -4.27 -13.77
CA LEU A 262 -8.28 -3.99 -12.65
C LEU A 262 -8.43 -5.15 -11.64
N LYS A 263 -8.31 -6.39 -12.08
CA LYS A 263 -8.36 -7.58 -11.19
C LYS A 263 -7.23 -7.64 -10.15
N GLU A 264 -6.14 -6.91 -10.37
CA GLU A 264 -5.03 -6.78 -9.42
C GLU A 264 -5.21 -5.62 -8.45
N THR A 265 -6.30 -4.85 -8.56
CA THR A 265 -6.51 -3.61 -7.81
C THR A 265 -6.55 -3.86 -6.30
N LEU A 266 -7.35 -4.82 -5.84
CA LEU A 266 -7.44 -5.13 -4.40
C LEU A 266 -6.09 -5.61 -3.86
N ASN A 267 -5.43 -6.54 -4.55
CA ASN A 267 -4.12 -7.04 -4.13
C ASN A 267 -3.08 -5.91 -4.02
N THR A 268 -3.10 -4.95 -4.96
CA THR A 268 -2.19 -3.81 -4.94
C THR A 268 -2.50 -2.87 -3.77
N SER A 269 -3.77 -2.57 -3.55
CA SER A 269 -4.24 -1.73 -2.45
C SER A 269 -3.88 -2.33 -1.08
N GLU A 270 -4.14 -3.63 -0.88
CA GLU A 270 -3.84 -4.35 0.36
C GLU A 270 -2.33 -4.43 0.62
N LEU A 271 -1.52 -4.66 -0.43
CA LEU A 271 -0.06 -4.69 -0.31
C LEU A 271 0.48 -3.34 0.21
N VAL A 272 0.03 -2.23 -0.40
CA VAL A 272 0.45 -0.88 0.01
C VAL A 272 -0.05 -0.56 1.42
N SER A 273 -1.30 -0.90 1.75
CA SER A 273 -1.85 -0.74 3.10
C SER A 273 -1.04 -1.48 4.15
N ARG A 274 -0.65 -2.72 3.86
CA ARG A 274 0.15 -3.55 4.77
C ARG A 274 1.54 -2.96 5.02
N PHE A 275 2.24 -2.51 3.97
CA PHE A 275 3.59 -1.99 4.11
C PHE A 275 3.65 -0.57 4.64
N SER A 276 2.65 0.26 4.32
CA SER A 276 2.54 1.62 4.88
C SER A 276 2.06 1.66 6.33
N GLY A 277 1.39 0.59 6.81
CA GLY A 277 0.70 0.58 8.09
C GLY A 277 -0.59 1.42 8.10
N ILE A 278 -1.01 1.97 6.97
CA ILE A 278 -2.24 2.76 6.86
C ILE A 278 -3.39 1.84 6.48
N ALA A 279 -4.34 1.66 7.39
CA ALA A 279 -5.52 0.85 7.15
C ALA A 279 -6.42 1.47 6.07
N ILE A 280 -6.99 0.63 5.21
CA ILE A 280 -7.98 1.05 4.22
C ILE A 280 -9.30 1.30 4.94
N PRO A 281 -9.86 2.54 4.90
CA PRO A 281 -11.16 2.82 5.48
C PRO A 281 -12.24 1.90 4.87
N ARG A 282 -13.12 1.36 5.70
CA ARG A 282 -14.18 0.45 5.21
C ARG A 282 -15.08 1.05 4.13
N ASN A 283 -15.31 2.36 4.17
CA ASN A 283 -16.11 3.12 3.22
C ASN A 283 -15.30 3.70 2.05
N LYS A 284 -14.00 3.35 1.93
CA LYS A 284 -13.20 3.81 0.79
C LYS A 284 -13.80 3.28 -0.51
N ALA A 285 -13.89 4.15 -1.50
CA ALA A 285 -14.36 3.75 -2.82
C ALA A 285 -13.47 2.62 -3.41
N VAL A 286 -14.06 1.73 -4.18
CA VAL A 286 -13.41 0.64 -4.93
C VAL A 286 -12.84 -0.48 -4.06
N VAL A 287 -12.03 -0.18 -3.05
CA VAL A 287 -11.24 -1.19 -2.29
C VAL A 287 -11.68 -1.32 -0.82
N GLY A 288 -12.54 -0.46 -0.33
CA GLY A 288 -13.03 -0.52 1.04
C GLY A 288 -13.92 -1.74 1.29
N GLY A 289 -13.84 -2.31 2.49
CA GLY A 289 -14.60 -3.53 2.84
C GLY A 289 -16.13 -3.41 2.74
N ASN A 290 -16.67 -2.18 2.72
CA ASN A 290 -18.09 -1.93 2.54
C ASN A 290 -18.47 -1.60 1.07
N ALA A 291 -17.51 -1.50 0.16
CA ALA A 291 -17.75 -1.05 -1.23
C ALA A 291 -18.75 -1.96 -1.99
N PHE A 292 -18.89 -3.21 -1.54
CA PHE A 292 -19.77 -4.24 -2.15
C PHE A 292 -20.78 -4.79 -1.12
N SER A 293 -21.16 -3.99 -0.13
CA SER A 293 -22.07 -4.42 0.94
C SER A 293 -23.34 -3.59 0.95
N HIS A 294 -24.49 -4.24 1.08
CA HIS A 294 -25.82 -3.62 1.17
C HIS A 294 -26.50 -4.03 2.48
N GLU A 295 -26.91 -3.08 3.29
CA GLU A 295 -27.59 -3.35 4.56
C GLU A 295 -29.11 -3.07 4.45
N SER A 296 -29.52 -2.09 3.65
CA SER A 296 -30.92 -1.77 3.42
C SER A 296 -31.69 -2.91 2.74
N GLY A 297 -32.81 -3.36 3.31
CA GLY A 297 -33.64 -4.42 2.75
C GLY A 297 -34.16 -4.11 1.34
N ILE A 298 -34.42 -2.84 1.01
CA ILE A 298 -34.83 -2.40 -0.34
C ILE A 298 -33.69 -2.60 -1.32
N HIS A 299 -32.45 -2.27 -0.93
CA HIS A 299 -31.27 -2.46 -1.77
C HIS A 299 -30.98 -3.95 -1.95
N GLN A 300 -31.04 -4.76 -0.88
CA GLN A 300 -30.86 -6.21 -0.96
C GLN A 300 -31.86 -6.86 -1.91
N ASP A 301 -33.15 -6.51 -1.83
CA ASP A 301 -34.19 -7.02 -2.75
C ASP A 301 -33.89 -6.63 -4.21
N GLY A 302 -33.42 -5.39 -4.44
CA GLY A 302 -33.02 -4.92 -5.76
C GLY A 302 -31.83 -5.72 -6.32
N VAL A 303 -30.77 -5.87 -5.53
CA VAL A 303 -29.54 -6.60 -5.94
C VAL A 303 -29.84 -8.08 -6.19
N LEU A 304 -30.68 -8.72 -5.36
CA LEU A 304 -31.10 -10.12 -5.59
C LEU A 304 -31.84 -10.31 -6.91
N LYS A 305 -32.62 -9.31 -7.33
CA LYS A 305 -33.33 -9.33 -8.62
C LYS A 305 -32.41 -9.04 -9.79
N ASN A 306 -31.56 -8.03 -9.65
CA ASN A 306 -30.52 -7.68 -10.61
C ASN A 306 -29.45 -6.81 -9.93
N PRO A 307 -28.17 -7.26 -9.82
CA PRO A 307 -27.09 -6.48 -9.20
C PRO A 307 -26.96 -5.06 -9.78
N LEU A 308 -27.21 -4.87 -11.07
CA LEU A 308 -27.12 -3.55 -11.74
C LEU A 308 -28.11 -2.51 -11.20
N THR A 309 -29.07 -2.89 -10.35
CA THR A 309 -29.99 -1.93 -9.73
C THR A 309 -29.26 -0.99 -8.74
N TYR A 310 -28.19 -1.47 -8.10
CA TYR A 310 -27.44 -0.71 -7.09
C TYR A 310 -25.91 -0.86 -7.20
N GLU A 311 -25.39 -1.67 -8.12
CA GLU A 311 -23.97 -1.93 -8.31
C GLU A 311 -23.52 -1.49 -9.71
N ILE A 312 -22.60 -0.53 -9.78
CA ILE A 312 -21.93 -0.12 -11.01
C ILE A 312 -20.55 -0.78 -11.17
N ILE A 313 -20.00 -1.32 -10.09
CA ILE A 313 -18.72 -2.02 -10.01
C ILE A 313 -19.02 -3.42 -9.51
N THR A 314 -18.60 -4.46 -10.25
CA THR A 314 -18.71 -5.82 -9.73
C THR A 314 -17.48 -6.16 -8.88
N PRO A 315 -17.63 -6.96 -7.81
CA PRO A 315 -16.50 -7.40 -6.99
C PRO A 315 -15.34 -7.97 -7.80
N GLU A 316 -15.67 -8.81 -8.79
CA GLU A 316 -14.69 -9.49 -9.63
C GLU A 316 -13.89 -8.54 -10.52
N LEU A 317 -14.45 -7.39 -10.87
CA LEU A 317 -13.76 -6.38 -11.67
C LEU A 317 -12.48 -5.91 -11.00
N VAL A 318 -12.49 -5.80 -9.67
CA VAL A 318 -11.38 -5.27 -8.87
C VAL A 318 -10.61 -6.35 -8.10
N GLY A 319 -10.90 -7.63 -8.37
CA GLY A 319 -10.19 -8.77 -7.79
C GLY A 319 -10.78 -9.28 -6.47
N VAL A 320 -11.93 -8.77 -6.04
CA VAL A 320 -12.67 -9.33 -4.91
C VAL A 320 -13.28 -10.66 -5.34
N LYS A 321 -13.00 -11.73 -4.60
CA LYS A 321 -13.62 -13.04 -4.87
C LYS A 321 -15.12 -12.95 -4.59
N LYS A 322 -15.97 -13.42 -5.53
CA LYS A 322 -17.41 -13.58 -5.30
C LYS A 322 -17.66 -14.41 -4.04
N ASN A 323 -18.59 -13.96 -3.21
CA ASN A 323 -19.09 -14.64 -2.02
C ASN A 323 -18.16 -14.62 -0.80
N SER A 324 -17.83 -13.46 -0.26
CA SER A 324 -17.67 -13.40 1.19
C SER A 324 -19.08 -13.47 1.80
N LEU A 325 -19.61 -14.67 2.05
CA LEU A 325 -20.81 -14.82 2.89
C LEU A 325 -20.46 -14.24 4.26
N PRO A 326 -21.06 -13.14 4.69
CA PRO A 326 -20.81 -12.62 6.03
C PRO A 326 -21.25 -13.69 7.02
N LEU A 327 -20.30 -14.32 7.67
CA LEU A 327 -20.59 -15.27 8.72
C LEU A 327 -21.00 -14.52 9.98
N GLY A 328 -22.05 -14.98 10.62
CA GLY A 328 -22.58 -14.40 11.84
C GLY A 328 -23.29 -15.44 12.71
N LYS A 329 -23.91 -14.97 13.80
CA LYS A 329 -24.61 -15.80 14.78
C LYS A 329 -25.61 -16.80 14.17
N LEU A 330 -26.27 -16.43 13.07
CA LEU A 330 -27.28 -17.25 12.40
C LEU A 330 -26.69 -18.17 11.31
N SER A 331 -25.39 -18.07 11.00
CA SER A 331 -24.75 -18.90 9.97
C SER A 331 -24.74 -20.38 10.36
N GLY A 332 -25.13 -21.23 9.43
CA GLY A 332 -25.11 -22.68 9.57
C GLY A 332 -23.73 -23.29 9.29
N ARG A 333 -23.54 -24.57 9.66
CA ARG A 333 -22.29 -25.34 9.44
C ARG A 333 -21.87 -25.33 7.97
N HIS A 334 -22.82 -25.42 7.04
CA HIS A 334 -22.54 -25.44 5.59
C HIS A 334 -21.88 -24.12 5.14
N ALA A 335 -22.44 -22.98 5.54
CA ALA A 335 -21.87 -21.67 5.21
C ALA A 335 -20.46 -21.49 5.81
N PHE A 336 -20.22 -22.01 7.02
CA PHE A 336 -18.90 -22.00 7.66
C PHE A 336 -17.90 -22.86 6.88
N VAL A 337 -18.29 -24.07 6.46
CA VAL A 337 -17.44 -24.97 5.65
C VAL A 337 -17.11 -24.34 4.29
N GLU A 338 -18.09 -23.74 3.62
CA GLU A 338 -17.86 -23.03 2.37
C GLU A 338 -16.86 -21.86 2.56
N LYS A 339 -17.00 -21.14 3.66
CA LYS A 339 -16.08 -20.05 3.98
C LYS A 339 -14.66 -20.54 4.26
N LEU A 340 -14.50 -21.67 4.94
CA LEU A 340 -13.18 -22.29 5.10
C LEU A 340 -12.56 -22.64 3.74
N LYS A 341 -13.34 -23.21 2.81
CA LYS A 341 -12.88 -23.52 1.45
C LYS A 341 -12.49 -22.26 0.66
N GLU A 342 -13.28 -21.19 0.76
CA GLU A 342 -12.97 -19.90 0.14
C GLU A 342 -11.64 -19.32 0.64
N LEU A 343 -11.29 -19.60 1.90
CA LEU A 343 -10.06 -19.17 2.53
C LEU A 343 -8.89 -20.14 2.28
N ASP A 344 -9.09 -21.16 1.43
CA ASP A 344 -8.13 -22.25 1.16
C ASP A 344 -7.75 -23.06 2.42
N LEU A 345 -8.69 -23.17 3.38
CA LEU A 345 -8.52 -23.89 4.64
C LEU A 345 -9.29 -25.22 4.58
N TYR A 346 -8.57 -26.34 4.57
CA TYR A 346 -9.13 -27.68 4.44
C TYR A 346 -8.90 -28.48 5.72
N PHE A 347 -9.98 -29.11 6.22
CA PHE A 347 -9.97 -29.90 7.47
C PHE A 347 -10.74 -31.20 7.30
N GLU A 348 -10.41 -32.19 8.11
CA GLU A 348 -11.19 -33.41 8.24
C GLU A 348 -12.53 -33.15 8.95
N GLU A 349 -13.53 -34.00 8.70
CA GLU A 349 -14.90 -33.76 9.19
C GLU A 349 -15.03 -33.65 10.72
N GLY A 350 -14.15 -34.34 11.47
CA GLY A 350 -14.07 -34.26 12.91
C GLY A 350 -13.57 -32.88 13.40
N ASP A 351 -12.56 -32.35 12.76
CA ASP A 351 -11.96 -31.05 13.09
C ASP A 351 -12.94 -29.89 12.78
N VAL A 352 -13.68 -30.00 11.69
CA VAL A 352 -14.71 -29.01 11.31
C VAL A 352 -15.80 -28.88 12.38
N ALA A 353 -16.18 -29.97 13.07
CA ALA A 353 -17.18 -29.90 14.14
C ALA A 353 -16.69 -29.08 15.33
N SER A 354 -15.44 -29.27 15.74
CA SER A 354 -14.80 -28.52 16.82
C SER A 354 -14.62 -27.02 16.42
N LEU A 355 -14.12 -26.77 15.23
CA LEU A 355 -13.97 -25.40 14.69
C LEU A 355 -15.31 -24.67 14.60
N PHE A 356 -16.37 -25.36 14.17
CA PHE A 356 -17.70 -24.76 14.08
C PHE A 356 -18.28 -24.42 15.48
N ALA A 357 -18.06 -25.27 16.49
CA ALA A 357 -18.46 -24.95 17.87
C ALA A 357 -17.74 -23.69 18.39
N ARG A 358 -16.43 -23.57 18.14
CA ARG A 358 -15.65 -22.37 18.48
C ARG A 358 -16.11 -21.15 17.70
N PHE A 359 -16.40 -21.31 16.42
CA PHE A 359 -16.97 -20.24 15.59
C PHE A 359 -18.30 -19.73 16.17
N LYS A 360 -19.20 -20.60 16.62
CA LYS A 360 -20.47 -20.19 17.25
C LYS A 360 -20.25 -19.39 18.53
N ASN A 361 -19.30 -19.81 19.36
CA ASN A 361 -18.92 -19.06 20.56
C ASN A 361 -18.33 -17.68 20.24
N LEU A 362 -17.57 -17.56 19.15
CA LEU A 362 -17.06 -16.28 18.67
C LEU A 362 -18.20 -15.41 18.14
N ALA A 363 -19.08 -15.98 17.33
CA ALA A 363 -20.22 -15.27 16.73
C ALA A 363 -21.26 -14.81 17.77
N ASP A 364 -21.35 -15.46 18.93
CA ASP A 364 -22.19 -15.02 20.05
C ASP A 364 -21.62 -13.78 20.77
N LYS A 365 -20.31 -13.55 20.67
CA LYS A 365 -19.59 -12.43 21.31
C LYS A 365 -19.30 -11.28 20.36
N LYS A 366 -19.41 -11.49 19.06
CA LYS A 366 -19.01 -10.54 18.03
C LYS A 366 -20.10 -10.37 16.99
N GLU A 367 -20.52 -9.15 16.76
CA GLU A 367 -21.61 -8.81 15.84
C GLU A 367 -21.26 -9.11 14.37
N LYS A 368 -19.98 -9.01 14.01
CA LYS A 368 -19.49 -9.26 12.63
C LYS A 368 -18.22 -10.10 12.67
N ILE A 369 -18.24 -11.26 12.02
CA ILE A 369 -17.09 -12.15 11.87
C ILE A 369 -16.36 -11.81 10.57
N THR A 370 -15.05 -11.62 10.66
CA THR A 370 -14.17 -11.34 9.52
C THR A 370 -13.39 -12.58 9.10
N ASP A 371 -12.80 -12.56 7.91
CA ASP A 371 -11.92 -13.62 7.42
C ASP A 371 -10.70 -13.79 8.34
N ALA A 372 -10.20 -12.68 8.90
CA ALA A 372 -9.13 -12.70 9.90
C ALA A 372 -9.55 -13.45 11.18
N ASP A 373 -10.80 -13.31 11.62
CA ASP A 373 -11.32 -14.04 12.78
C ASP A 373 -11.38 -15.54 12.49
N ILE A 374 -11.78 -15.93 11.29
CA ILE A 374 -11.80 -17.34 10.89
C ILE A 374 -10.38 -17.91 10.83
N ARG A 375 -9.44 -17.16 10.24
CA ARG A 375 -8.02 -17.57 10.20
C ARG A 375 -7.42 -17.66 11.61
N ALA A 376 -7.72 -16.70 12.49
CA ALA A 376 -7.28 -16.72 13.88
C ALA A 376 -7.91 -17.90 14.67
N LEU A 377 -9.20 -18.18 14.44
CA LEU A 377 -9.90 -19.31 15.02
C LEU A 377 -9.24 -20.63 14.61
N VAL A 378 -8.85 -20.75 13.34
CA VAL A 378 -8.14 -21.90 12.78
C VAL A 378 -6.72 -21.98 13.33
N ALA A 379 -5.94 -20.88 13.29
CA ALA A 379 -4.58 -20.81 13.80
C ALA A 379 -4.50 -21.18 15.30
N GLY A 380 -5.46 -20.73 16.10
CA GLY A 380 -5.58 -21.18 17.50
C GLY A 380 -5.87 -22.67 17.66
N THR A 381 -6.15 -23.41 16.59
CA THR A 381 -6.32 -24.87 16.57
C THR A 381 -5.04 -25.57 16.10
N GLU A 382 -4.25 -24.93 15.23
CA GLU A 382 -2.99 -25.50 14.71
C GLU A 382 -1.88 -25.58 15.77
N ILE A 383 -1.92 -24.72 16.82
CA ILE A 383 -0.97 -24.84 17.97
C ILE A 383 -1.30 -26.05 18.87
N SER A 384 -2.44 -26.72 18.68
CA SER A 384 -2.81 -27.87 19.48
C SER A 384 -2.35 -29.18 18.85
N ASN A 385 -1.37 -29.83 19.45
CA ASN A 385 -0.95 -31.24 19.33
C ASN A 385 -0.14 -31.69 18.11
N ARG A 386 -0.01 -30.96 17.00
CA ARG A 386 0.81 -31.42 15.87
C ARG A 386 2.29 -31.03 15.98
N ASP A 387 2.58 -29.92 16.67
CA ASP A 387 3.95 -29.39 16.80
C ASP A 387 4.65 -29.78 18.10
N GLY A 388 4.04 -30.71 18.87
CA GLY A 388 4.67 -31.28 20.06
C GLY A 388 4.52 -30.47 21.34
N PHE A 389 3.79 -29.36 21.32
CA PHE A 389 3.50 -28.50 22.47
C PHE A 389 2.22 -27.70 22.26
N GLN A 390 1.67 -27.16 23.36
CA GLN A 390 0.56 -26.21 23.35
C GLN A 390 0.89 -24.99 24.23
N PHE A 391 0.71 -23.77 23.70
CA PHE A 391 0.72 -22.59 24.56
C PHE A 391 -0.49 -22.57 25.48
N LYS A 392 -0.26 -22.53 26.80
CA LYS A 392 -1.32 -22.59 27.82
C LYS A 392 -1.68 -21.20 28.33
N ASP A 393 -0.71 -20.46 28.86
CA ASP A 393 -0.92 -19.16 29.50
C ASP A 393 0.39 -18.40 29.67
N LEU A 394 0.31 -17.11 30.02
CA LEU A 394 1.44 -16.31 30.45
C LEU A 394 1.11 -15.52 31.71
N ARG A 395 2.14 -15.24 32.54
CA ARG A 395 2.06 -14.38 33.71
C ARG A 395 3.18 -13.33 33.66
N LEU A 396 2.87 -12.14 34.13
CA LEU A 396 3.81 -11.02 34.18
C LEU A 396 3.92 -10.52 35.61
N ASP A 397 5.15 -10.36 36.07
CA ASP A 397 5.47 -9.82 37.38
C ASP A 397 6.42 -8.61 37.23
N SER A 398 6.03 -7.45 37.77
CA SER A 398 6.89 -6.27 37.81
C SER A 398 7.90 -6.39 38.95
N GLN A 399 9.19 -6.20 38.63
CA GLN A 399 10.27 -6.26 39.60
C GLN A 399 10.54 -4.87 40.21
N SER A 400 11.14 -4.83 41.38
CA SER A 400 11.46 -3.60 42.10
C SER A 400 12.51 -2.72 41.41
N ASP A 401 13.29 -3.28 40.50
CA ASP A 401 14.29 -2.58 39.67
C ASP A 401 13.71 -2.00 38.38
N GLY A 402 12.40 -2.15 38.17
CA GLY A 402 11.69 -1.67 36.98
C GLY A 402 11.70 -2.64 35.79
N SER A 403 12.34 -3.79 35.90
CA SER A 403 12.23 -4.85 34.89
C SER A 403 10.90 -5.62 35.02
N ILE A 404 10.49 -6.27 33.92
CA ILE A 404 9.33 -7.15 33.89
C ILE A 404 9.83 -8.59 33.74
N GLN A 405 9.33 -9.48 34.58
CA GLN A 405 9.54 -10.91 34.46
C GLN A 405 8.30 -11.56 33.82
N ALA A 406 8.50 -12.35 32.78
CA ALA A 406 7.46 -13.13 32.11
C ALA A 406 7.64 -14.62 32.42
N GLN A 407 6.54 -15.27 32.74
CA GLN A 407 6.44 -16.74 32.83
C GLN A 407 5.53 -17.20 31.69
N VAL A 408 6.09 -17.86 30.66
CA VAL A 408 5.34 -18.43 29.54
C VAL A 408 5.16 -19.94 29.84
N ILE A 409 3.91 -20.41 29.77
CA ILE A 409 3.55 -21.77 30.14
C ILE A 409 3.13 -22.54 28.89
N PHE A 410 3.85 -23.62 28.59
CA PHE A 410 3.55 -24.57 27.53
C PHE A 410 3.12 -25.92 28.13
N ILE A 411 2.37 -26.69 27.35
CA ILE A 411 2.09 -28.12 27.64
C ILE A 411 2.84 -28.94 26.60
N ASN A 412 3.65 -29.90 27.03
CA ASN A 412 4.40 -30.78 26.13
C ASN A 412 3.52 -31.98 25.67
N GLN A 413 4.08 -32.89 24.84
CA GLN A 413 3.39 -34.06 24.31
C GLN A 413 2.96 -35.06 25.40
N ASN A 414 3.56 -35.00 26.61
CA ASN A 414 3.25 -35.85 27.74
C ASN A 414 2.21 -35.21 28.67
N GLU A 415 1.55 -34.14 28.25
CA GLU A 415 0.60 -33.33 29.05
C GLU A 415 1.24 -32.65 30.29
N GLU A 416 2.57 -32.50 30.33
CA GLU A 416 3.28 -31.82 31.40
C GLU A 416 3.44 -30.33 31.13
N GLU A 417 3.32 -29.51 32.17
CA GLU A 417 3.57 -28.09 32.09
C GLU A 417 5.08 -27.78 32.02
N VAL A 418 5.50 -27.06 31.01
CA VAL A 418 6.84 -26.47 30.86
C VAL A 418 6.72 -24.98 31.10
N VAL A 419 7.31 -24.47 32.15
CA VAL A 419 7.31 -23.04 32.48
C VAL A 419 8.68 -22.45 32.15
N VAL A 420 8.69 -21.45 31.27
CA VAL A 420 9.89 -20.70 30.92
C VAL A 420 9.79 -19.30 31.51
N VAL A 421 10.85 -18.87 32.17
CA VAL A 421 10.87 -17.60 32.92
C VAL A 421 12.03 -16.74 32.41
N GLU A 422 11.70 -15.55 31.89
CA GLU A 422 12.69 -14.58 31.44
C GLU A 422 12.31 -13.17 31.82
N SER A 423 13.29 -12.27 31.77
CA SER A 423 13.11 -10.85 32.10
C SER A 423 13.34 -9.97 30.88
N GLY A 424 12.71 -8.80 30.88
CA GLY A 424 12.88 -7.77 29.86
C GLY A 424 12.63 -6.37 30.43
N LYS A 425 12.97 -5.34 29.66
CA LYS A 425 12.69 -3.93 30.01
C LYS A 425 11.21 -3.58 29.90
N GLY A 426 10.45 -4.41 29.19
CA GLY A 426 9.00 -4.28 28.99
C GLY A 426 8.32 -5.64 28.86
N SER A 427 6.99 -5.67 28.97
CA SER A 427 6.19 -6.90 28.97
C SER A 427 6.39 -7.73 27.72
N VAL A 428 6.41 -7.11 26.55
CA VAL A 428 6.57 -7.81 25.26
C VAL A 428 7.98 -8.40 25.13
N GLU A 429 9.01 -7.63 25.50
CA GLU A 429 10.40 -8.10 25.46
C GLU A 429 10.61 -9.30 26.39
N ALA A 430 10.10 -9.25 27.62
CA ALA A 430 10.20 -10.35 28.56
C ALA A 430 9.52 -11.63 28.03
N VAL A 431 8.35 -11.49 27.41
CA VAL A 431 7.61 -12.61 26.80
C VAL A 431 8.38 -13.19 25.60
N PHE A 432 8.90 -12.34 24.74
CA PHE A 432 9.67 -12.79 23.56
C PHE A 432 10.95 -13.50 23.98
N ASN A 433 11.68 -12.99 24.96
CA ASN A 433 12.85 -13.65 25.53
C ASN A 433 12.52 -15.05 26.07
N ALA A 434 11.38 -15.22 26.77
CA ALA A 434 10.94 -16.51 27.25
C ALA A 434 10.56 -17.49 26.12
N ILE A 435 9.96 -16.99 25.04
CA ILE A 435 9.65 -17.78 23.85
C ILE A 435 10.94 -18.19 23.13
N ASP A 436 11.88 -17.28 22.94
CA ASP A 436 13.19 -17.56 22.32
C ASP A 436 13.96 -18.63 23.10
N GLN A 437 13.90 -18.58 24.44
CA GLN A 437 14.50 -19.60 25.30
C GLN A 437 13.80 -20.97 25.17
N PHE A 438 12.51 -21.00 24.85
CA PHE A 438 11.79 -22.25 24.61
C PHE A 438 12.15 -22.88 23.27
N PHE A 439 12.21 -22.08 22.22
CA PHE A 439 12.44 -22.58 20.85
C PHE A 439 13.91 -22.76 20.48
N HIS A 440 14.84 -22.08 21.16
CA HIS A 440 16.28 -22.13 20.92
C HIS A 440 16.67 -21.91 19.43
N GLN A 441 16.06 -20.90 18.77
CA GLN A 441 16.32 -20.59 17.36
C GLN A 441 17.09 -19.29 17.20
N GLU A 442 17.92 -19.19 16.16
CA GLU A 442 18.62 -17.96 15.79
C GLU A 442 17.74 -17.12 14.87
N ILE A 443 16.93 -16.24 15.45
CA ILE A 443 15.99 -15.37 14.76
C ILE A 443 16.24 -13.90 15.08
N SER A 444 15.73 -13.01 14.24
CA SER A 444 15.61 -11.57 14.54
C SER A 444 14.18 -11.08 14.27
N LEU A 445 13.68 -10.25 15.18
CA LEU A 445 12.41 -9.56 14.99
C LEU A 445 12.62 -8.37 14.05
N GLU A 446 12.06 -8.43 12.85
CA GLU A 446 12.17 -7.38 11.83
C GLU A 446 11.03 -6.36 11.92
N ARG A 447 9.84 -6.82 12.36
CA ARG A 447 8.67 -5.96 12.49
C ARG A 447 7.78 -6.41 13.64
N TYR A 448 7.25 -5.41 14.34
CA TYR A 448 6.22 -5.57 15.36
C TYR A 448 5.18 -4.48 15.18
N HIS A 449 3.92 -4.86 14.97
CA HIS A 449 2.83 -3.92 14.74
C HIS A 449 1.57 -4.37 15.48
N ILE A 450 0.85 -3.41 16.05
CA ILE A 450 -0.38 -3.65 16.81
C ILE A 450 -1.53 -2.89 16.15
N ASP A 451 -2.60 -3.60 15.82
CA ASP A 451 -3.86 -3.04 15.34
C ASP A 451 -4.98 -3.33 16.35
N ALA A 452 -5.90 -2.39 16.52
CA ALA A 452 -7.18 -2.67 17.15
C ALA A 452 -8.15 -3.23 16.09
N ILE A 453 -8.68 -4.44 16.33
CA ILE A 453 -9.64 -5.07 15.39
C ILE A 453 -11.06 -4.55 15.63
N THR A 454 -11.36 -4.14 16.86
CA THR A 454 -12.68 -3.65 17.29
C THR A 454 -12.53 -2.34 18.03
N ASP A 455 -13.58 -1.50 18.02
CA ASP A 455 -13.62 -0.26 18.78
C ASP A 455 -14.14 -0.50 20.21
N GLY A 456 -13.71 0.29 21.19
CA GLY A 456 -14.19 0.28 22.57
C GLY A 456 -13.19 -0.26 23.59
N ILE A 457 -13.63 -0.31 24.86
CA ILE A 457 -12.81 -0.77 26.00
C ILE A 457 -12.48 -2.26 25.89
N ASP A 458 -13.30 -3.02 25.17
CA ASP A 458 -13.18 -4.46 24.94
C ASP A 458 -12.58 -4.78 23.55
N ALA A 459 -11.81 -3.83 22.98
CA ALA A 459 -11.18 -4.03 21.68
C ALA A 459 -10.20 -5.21 21.72
N GLN A 460 -10.33 -6.12 20.74
CA GLN A 460 -9.32 -7.15 20.51
C GLN A 460 -8.12 -6.51 19.79
N ALA A 461 -6.93 -6.80 20.31
CA ALA A 461 -5.68 -6.44 19.65
C ALA A 461 -5.27 -7.54 18.67
N ARG A 462 -4.91 -7.12 17.45
CA ARG A 462 -4.17 -7.95 16.50
C ARG A 462 -2.72 -7.51 16.52
N VAL A 463 -1.82 -8.45 16.75
CA VAL A 463 -0.39 -8.23 16.67
C VAL A 463 0.14 -8.92 15.42
N LEU A 464 0.91 -8.20 14.64
CA LEU A 464 1.64 -8.69 13.47
C LEU A 464 3.13 -8.69 13.78
N VAL A 465 3.81 -9.79 13.53
CA VAL A 465 5.26 -9.90 13.65
C VAL A 465 5.87 -10.36 12.34
N ALA A 466 7.03 -9.83 11.99
CA ALA A 466 7.91 -10.40 10.97
C ALA A 466 9.19 -10.85 11.67
N VAL A 467 9.57 -12.11 11.46
CA VAL A 467 10.75 -12.73 12.08
C VAL A 467 11.65 -13.28 10.97
N GLU A 468 12.92 -12.89 10.96
CA GLU A 468 13.92 -13.42 10.04
C GLU A 468 14.63 -14.62 10.66
N ASN A 469 14.68 -15.74 9.95
CA ASN A 469 15.56 -16.87 10.26
C ASN A 469 16.98 -16.53 9.83
N LYS A 470 17.89 -16.31 10.76
CA LYS A 470 19.29 -15.92 10.46
C LYS A 470 20.08 -16.96 9.67
N ALA A 471 19.68 -18.22 9.72
CA ALA A 471 20.35 -19.29 9.00
C ALA A 471 20.03 -19.29 7.48
N THR A 472 18.82 -18.85 7.10
CA THR A 472 18.32 -18.92 5.71
C THR A 472 18.00 -17.55 5.11
N GLU A 473 18.04 -16.49 5.93
CA GLU A 473 17.61 -15.13 5.58
C GLU A 473 16.13 -15.05 5.14
N THR A 474 15.34 -16.07 5.50
CA THR A 474 13.90 -16.12 5.19
C THR A 474 13.11 -15.35 6.24
N VAL A 475 12.21 -14.46 5.80
CA VAL A 475 11.33 -13.69 6.68
C VAL A 475 9.96 -14.35 6.76
N PHE A 476 9.53 -14.68 7.97
CA PHE A 476 8.20 -15.23 8.27
C PHE A 476 7.32 -14.17 8.91
N ASN A 477 6.13 -13.97 8.34
CA ASN A 477 5.12 -13.08 8.91
C ASN A 477 4.07 -13.91 9.65
N ALA A 478 3.77 -13.53 10.88
CA ALA A 478 2.76 -14.20 11.69
C ALA A 478 1.89 -13.21 12.44
N SER A 479 0.72 -13.66 12.88
CA SER A 479 -0.21 -12.82 13.64
C SER A 479 -0.78 -13.55 14.85
N GLY A 480 -1.15 -12.77 15.86
CA GLY A 480 -1.87 -13.23 17.04
C GLY A 480 -2.98 -12.27 17.40
N ILE A 481 -4.08 -12.79 17.94
CA ILE A 481 -5.25 -12.02 18.32
C ILE A 481 -5.68 -12.43 19.71
N ASP A 482 -5.82 -11.47 20.61
CA ASP A 482 -6.37 -11.64 21.95
C ASP A 482 -6.93 -10.29 22.46
N PHE A 483 -7.73 -10.32 23.52
CA PHE A 483 -8.13 -9.12 24.25
C PHE A 483 -6.95 -8.48 24.97
N ASP A 484 -5.99 -9.29 25.42
CA ASP A 484 -4.73 -8.84 25.99
C ASP A 484 -3.67 -8.72 24.90
N VAL A 485 -3.15 -7.52 24.69
CA VAL A 485 -2.15 -7.23 23.67
C VAL A 485 -0.85 -8.03 23.88
N VAL A 486 -0.50 -8.35 25.12
CA VAL A 486 0.70 -9.15 25.42
C VAL A 486 0.47 -10.61 25.08
N LYS A 487 -0.73 -11.16 25.35
CA LYS A 487 -1.11 -12.50 24.87
C LYS A 487 -1.15 -12.57 23.35
N ALA A 488 -1.75 -11.57 22.69
CA ALA A 488 -1.74 -11.48 21.23
C ALA A 488 -0.31 -11.46 20.67
N SER A 489 0.61 -10.75 21.33
CA SER A 489 2.04 -10.71 20.97
C SER A 489 2.72 -12.07 21.13
N ALA A 490 2.46 -12.75 22.25
CA ALA A 490 2.97 -14.10 22.50
C ALA A 490 2.51 -15.08 21.42
N ILE A 491 1.22 -15.09 21.09
CA ILE A 491 0.64 -15.94 20.06
C ILE A 491 1.28 -15.66 18.70
N ALA A 492 1.41 -14.39 18.28
CA ALA A 492 2.03 -14.03 17.03
C ALA A 492 3.49 -14.53 16.94
N TYR A 493 4.24 -14.32 18.01
CA TYR A 493 5.67 -14.67 18.04
C TYR A 493 5.90 -16.19 18.09
N ILE A 494 5.06 -16.94 18.81
CA ILE A 494 5.06 -18.41 18.82
C ILE A 494 4.78 -18.94 17.40
N HIS A 495 3.79 -18.38 16.68
CA HIS A 495 3.50 -18.78 15.31
C HIS A 495 4.69 -18.59 14.38
N ALA A 496 5.37 -17.44 14.47
CA ALA A 496 6.56 -17.17 13.67
C ALA A 496 7.69 -18.18 13.98
N ASN A 497 7.93 -18.47 15.27
CA ASN A 497 8.91 -19.46 15.69
C ASN A 497 8.60 -20.88 15.18
N VAL A 498 7.32 -21.29 15.18
CA VAL A 498 6.89 -22.59 14.61
C VAL A 498 7.18 -22.66 13.11
N MET A 499 6.96 -21.57 12.35
CA MET A 499 7.29 -21.52 10.92
C MET A 499 8.79 -21.69 10.68
N VAL A 500 9.63 -21.01 11.46
CA VAL A 500 11.09 -21.17 11.40
C VAL A 500 11.51 -22.60 11.75
N GLN A 501 10.89 -23.21 12.77
CA GLN A 501 11.17 -24.60 13.16
C GLN A 501 10.83 -25.59 12.04
N LYS A 502 9.70 -25.40 11.35
CA LYS A 502 9.28 -26.20 10.20
C LYS A 502 10.24 -26.05 9.01
N GLU A 503 10.74 -24.84 8.74
CA GLU A 503 11.77 -24.63 7.72
C GLU A 503 13.08 -25.35 8.09
N ASN A 504 13.54 -25.18 9.32
CA ASN A 504 14.78 -25.82 9.80
C ASN A 504 14.69 -27.35 9.80
N SER A 505 13.51 -27.94 9.99
CA SER A 505 13.25 -29.38 9.92
C SER A 505 13.01 -29.93 8.51
N GLY A 506 13.01 -29.05 7.47
CA GLY A 506 12.76 -29.44 6.08
C GLY A 506 11.31 -29.80 5.77
N GLN A 507 10.39 -29.43 6.63
CA GLN A 507 8.94 -29.65 6.43
C GLN A 507 8.29 -28.56 5.56
N ILE A 508 8.97 -27.43 5.36
CA ILE A 508 8.58 -26.36 4.43
C ILE A 508 9.68 -26.24 3.36
N ASP A 509 9.32 -26.46 2.10
CA ASP A 509 10.26 -26.33 0.98
C ASP A 509 10.47 -24.84 0.65
N LYS A 510 11.73 -24.42 0.35
CA LYS A 510 12.10 -23.03 -0.03
C LYS A 510 11.27 -22.42 -1.16
N LYS A 511 10.57 -23.24 -1.96
CA LYS A 511 9.68 -22.81 -3.04
C LYS A 511 8.24 -22.49 -2.60
N LEU A 512 7.83 -22.91 -1.41
CA LEU A 512 6.48 -22.68 -0.87
C LEU A 512 6.37 -21.39 -0.05
N SER A 513 7.50 -20.83 0.43
CA SER A 513 7.51 -19.59 1.22
C SER A 513 7.02 -18.34 0.46
N GLU A 514 7.04 -18.37 -0.90
CA GLU A 514 6.47 -17.30 -1.73
C GLU A 514 5.00 -17.56 -2.17
N LYS A 515 4.49 -18.81 -2.06
CA LYS A 515 3.13 -19.18 -2.51
C LYS A 515 2.14 -19.45 -1.39
N ASP A 516 2.61 -19.88 -0.21
CA ASP A 516 1.77 -20.23 0.95
C ASP A 516 1.85 -19.19 2.09
N MET A 517 2.20 -17.95 1.77
CA MET A 517 1.95 -16.88 2.71
C MET A 517 0.43 -16.76 2.91
N PRO A 518 -0.09 -16.88 4.14
CA PRO A 518 -1.46 -16.49 4.37
C PRO A 518 -1.55 -15.02 3.94
N HIS A 519 -2.30 -14.77 2.87
CA HIS A 519 -2.68 -13.42 2.46
C HIS A 519 -3.55 -12.87 3.60
N ILE A 520 -2.91 -12.18 4.54
CA ILE A 520 -3.56 -11.44 5.62
C ILE A 520 -3.82 -10.02 5.17
#